data_1de7b0ec9df4eb21d978f755b5141f94
#
_entry.id   1de7b0ec9df4eb21d978f755b5141f94
#
_cell.length_a   1.000
_cell.length_b   1.000
_cell.length_c   1.000
_cell.angle_alpha   90.00
_cell.angle_beta   90.00
_cell.angle_gamma   90.00
#
_symmetry.space_group_name_H-M   'P 1'
#
loop_
_entity.id
_entity.type
_entity.pdbx_description
1 polymer ?
#
loop_
_entity_poly.entity_id
_entity_poly.type
_entity_poly.pdbx_seq_one_letter_code
_entity_poly.pdbx_strand_id
1 'polypeptide(L)'
;MLGQSPARRVAIAGVVGALYVVLSITPFSYGPVQFRIGEALKPLVIKYPAAIPAFGIGTVIINFSCPFAGPLELIFMPLVDVTGGAVCYLVARGIGTTFGTYLASLVYALWTAAGVGVVLTVSAGLPYLASFASVAVSEVILLLLGNALLVRRV
;
A
#
# COMPACT_ATOMS: atom_id res chain seq x y z
N MET A 1 -13.51 -8.37 -16.58
CA MET A 1 -13.85 -7.33 -15.58
C MET A 1 -14.90 -6.29 -16.01
N LEU A 2 -15.46 -6.37 -17.20
CA LEU A 2 -16.46 -5.42 -17.74
C LEU A 2 -17.90 -5.62 -17.22
N GLY A 3 -18.15 -6.56 -16.32
CA GLY A 3 -19.49 -6.88 -15.83
C GLY A 3 -19.86 -6.41 -14.41
N GLN A 4 -18.99 -5.69 -13.71
CA GLN A 4 -19.32 -5.21 -12.35
C GLN A 4 -20.02 -3.85 -12.43
N SER A 5 -21.20 -3.74 -11.78
CA SER A 5 -21.90 -2.46 -11.66
C SER A 5 -21.05 -1.41 -10.94
N PRO A 6 -21.21 -0.11 -11.25
CA PRO A 6 -20.51 0.96 -10.55
C PRO A 6 -20.68 0.89 -9.03
N ALA A 7 -21.89 0.59 -8.56
CA ALA A 7 -22.20 0.44 -7.14
C ALA A 7 -21.35 -0.67 -6.47
N ARG A 8 -21.19 -1.82 -7.14
CA ARG A 8 -20.36 -2.92 -6.63
C ARG A 8 -18.89 -2.53 -6.52
N ARG A 9 -18.36 -1.77 -7.51
CA ARG A 9 -16.97 -1.28 -7.46
C ARG A 9 -16.74 -0.35 -6.29
N VAL A 10 -17.65 0.58 -6.06
CA VAL A 10 -17.60 1.52 -4.91
C VAL A 10 -17.70 0.75 -3.60
N ALA A 11 -18.61 -0.21 -3.48
CA ALA A 11 -18.75 -1.02 -2.28
C ALA A 11 -17.47 -1.82 -1.96
N ILE A 12 -16.85 -2.47 -2.96
CA ILE A 12 -15.58 -3.19 -2.78
C ILE A 12 -14.48 -2.22 -2.34
N ALA A 13 -14.34 -1.08 -3.01
CA ALA A 13 -13.35 -0.08 -2.65
C ALA A 13 -13.54 0.43 -1.21
N GLY A 14 -14.78 0.70 -0.81
CA GLY A 14 -15.12 1.12 0.55
C GLY A 14 -14.77 0.07 1.61
N VAL A 15 -15.14 -1.20 1.38
CA VAL A 15 -14.82 -2.31 2.30
C VAL A 15 -13.32 -2.51 2.40
N VAL A 16 -12.61 -2.57 1.27
CA VAL A 16 -11.14 -2.76 1.26
C VAL A 16 -10.44 -1.59 1.95
N GLY A 17 -10.86 -0.36 1.67
CA GLY A 17 -10.30 0.84 2.31
C GLY A 17 -10.55 0.87 3.82
N ALA A 18 -11.76 0.52 4.28
CA ALA A 18 -12.08 0.45 5.71
C ALA A 18 -11.24 -0.62 6.43
N LEU A 19 -11.11 -1.81 5.84
CA LEU A 19 -10.26 -2.88 6.38
C LEU A 19 -8.79 -2.44 6.42
N TYR A 20 -8.31 -1.75 5.38
CA TYR A 20 -6.95 -1.21 5.34
C TYR A 20 -6.71 -0.26 6.51
N VAL A 21 -7.60 0.68 6.76
CA VAL A 21 -7.50 1.63 7.88
C VAL A 21 -7.47 0.89 9.22
N VAL A 22 -8.46 0.01 9.47
CA VAL A 22 -8.57 -0.71 10.74
C VAL A 22 -7.33 -1.58 11.02
N LEU A 23 -6.82 -2.28 10.01
CA LEU A 23 -5.66 -3.17 10.16
C LEU A 23 -4.31 -2.40 10.20
N SER A 24 -4.31 -1.12 9.80
CA SER A 24 -3.10 -0.29 9.79
C SER A 24 -2.98 0.64 11.01
N ILE A 25 -4.05 0.89 11.75
CA ILE A 25 -3.98 1.69 12.99
C ILE A 25 -3.56 0.77 14.15
N THR A 26 -2.26 0.56 14.27
CA THR A 26 -1.67 -0.24 15.35
C THR A 26 -0.47 0.51 15.95
N PRO A 27 -0.08 0.23 17.21
CA PRO A 27 1.08 0.87 17.82
C PRO A 27 2.39 0.68 17.05
N PHE A 28 2.49 -0.39 16.25
CA PHE A 28 3.67 -0.71 15.43
C PHE A 28 3.65 -0.06 14.03
N SER A 29 2.67 0.79 13.76
CA SER A 29 2.46 1.38 12.42
C SER A 29 3.32 2.60 12.13
N TYR A 30 4.01 3.12 13.14
CA TYR A 30 4.79 4.36 13.05
C TYR A 30 6.20 4.15 13.59
N GLY A 31 7.19 4.80 12.96
CA GLY A 31 8.58 4.74 13.41
C GLY A 31 9.52 4.07 12.40
N PRO A 32 10.78 3.81 12.80
CA PRO A 32 11.82 3.26 11.91
C PRO A 32 11.54 1.83 11.43
N VAL A 33 10.85 1.04 12.25
CA VAL A 33 10.37 -0.30 11.89
C VAL A 33 8.86 -0.26 11.87
N GLN A 34 8.29 -0.19 10.67
CA GLN A 34 6.84 -0.13 10.47
C GLN A 34 6.34 -1.51 10.06
N PHE A 35 5.35 -2.03 10.79
CA PHE A 35 4.68 -3.27 10.43
C PHE A 35 3.16 -3.05 10.44
N ARG A 36 2.62 -2.64 9.27
CA ARG A 36 1.19 -2.36 9.10
C ARG A 36 0.52 -3.55 8.45
N ILE A 37 -0.19 -4.36 9.19
CA ILE A 37 -0.88 -5.56 8.66
C ILE A 37 -1.79 -5.22 7.47
N GLY A 38 -2.38 -4.04 7.45
CA GLY A 38 -3.20 -3.54 6.34
C GLY A 38 -2.49 -3.52 4.99
N GLU A 39 -1.16 -3.40 4.96
CA GLU A 39 -0.36 -3.41 3.73
C GLU A 39 -0.55 -4.71 2.93
N ALA A 40 -0.85 -5.83 3.60
CA ALA A 40 -1.17 -7.08 2.94
C ALA A 40 -2.42 -7.03 2.04
N LEU A 41 -3.27 -6.01 2.19
CA LEU A 41 -4.43 -5.80 1.32
C LEU A 41 -4.09 -5.10 0.00
N LYS A 42 -2.95 -4.39 -0.07
CA LYS A 42 -2.57 -3.58 -1.25
C LYS A 42 -2.54 -4.38 -2.57
N PRO A 43 -2.08 -5.64 -2.63
CA PRO A 43 -2.13 -6.42 -3.86
C PRO A 43 -3.54 -6.64 -4.44
N LEU A 44 -4.60 -6.41 -3.66
CA LEU A 44 -5.98 -6.46 -4.17
C LEU A 44 -6.26 -5.47 -5.30
N VAL A 45 -5.44 -4.43 -5.50
CA VAL A 45 -5.54 -3.51 -6.64
C VAL A 45 -5.42 -4.26 -7.98
N ILE A 46 -4.72 -5.40 -8.00
CA ILE A 46 -4.57 -6.25 -9.19
C ILE A 46 -5.93 -6.77 -9.67
N LYS A 47 -6.81 -7.14 -8.75
CA LYS A 47 -8.17 -7.62 -9.04
C LYS A 47 -9.21 -6.51 -9.04
N TYR A 48 -9.03 -5.56 -8.14
CA TYR A 48 -9.99 -4.49 -7.88
C TYR A 48 -9.31 -3.12 -7.99
N PRO A 49 -9.00 -2.64 -9.22
CA PRO A 49 -8.32 -1.36 -9.41
C PRO A 49 -9.13 -0.18 -8.86
N ALA A 50 -10.45 -0.34 -8.66
CA ALA A 50 -11.27 0.64 -7.97
C ALA A 50 -10.85 0.87 -6.49
N ALA A 51 -10.08 -0.04 -5.89
CA ALA A 51 -9.54 0.12 -4.55
C ALA A 51 -8.30 1.06 -4.48
N ILE A 52 -7.68 1.39 -5.61
CA ILE A 52 -6.50 2.28 -5.63
C ILE A 52 -6.76 3.61 -4.90
N PRO A 53 -7.81 4.39 -5.22
CA PRO A 53 -8.10 5.62 -4.50
C PRO A 53 -8.47 5.37 -3.03
N ALA A 54 -9.04 4.20 -2.69
CA ALA A 54 -9.39 3.88 -1.32
C ALA A 54 -8.17 3.69 -0.43
N PHE A 55 -7.06 3.15 -0.96
CA PHE A 55 -5.78 3.10 -0.23
C PHE A 55 -5.21 4.51 0.02
N GLY A 56 -5.23 5.40 -0.98
CA GLY A 56 -4.81 6.79 -0.79
C GLY A 56 -5.63 7.51 0.30
N ILE A 57 -6.96 7.38 0.27
CA ILE A 57 -7.83 7.95 1.30
C ILE A 57 -7.54 7.31 2.67
N GLY A 58 -7.38 5.99 2.71
CA GLY A 58 -7.04 5.24 3.92
C GLY A 58 -5.73 5.72 4.53
N THR A 59 -4.71 5.97 3.69
CA THR A 59 -3.40 6.49 4.15
C THR A 59 -3.52 7.88 4.77
N VAL A 60 -4.37 8.78 4.22
CA VAL A 60 -4.67 10.05 4.89
C VAL A 60 -5.21 9.81 6.29
N ILE A 61 -6.22 8.94 6.43
CA ILE A 61 -6.88 8.66 7.71
C ILE A 61 -5.88 8.07 8.73
N ILE A 62 -5.08 7.09 8.31
CA ILE A 62 -4.07 6.45 9.14
C ILE A 62 -3.04 7.48 9.61
N ASN A 63 -2.55 8.30 8.69
CA ASN A 63 -1.48 9.25 8.98
C ASN A 63 -1.92 10.44 9.84
N PHE A 64 -3.22 10.71 9.98
CA PHE A 64 -3.71 11.64 11.01
C PHE A 64 -3.35 11.21 12.43
N SER A 65 -3.16 9.90 12.65
CA SER A 65 -2.73 9.35 13.94
C SER A 65 -1.21 9.24 14.07
N CYS A 66 -0.46 9.65 13.04
CA CYS A 66 1.00 9.62 13.05
C CYS A 66 1.56 10.73 13.97
N PRO A 67 2.54 10.42 14.86
CA PRO A 67 3.21 11.44 15.67
C PRO A 67 3.91 12.54 14.87
N PHE A 68 4.24 12.26 13.61
CA PHE A 68 4.92 13.17 12.68
C PHE A 68 3.96 13.71 11.61
N ALA A 69 2.64 13.69 11.87
CA ALA A 69 1.64 14.14 10.89
C ALA A 69 1.95 15.52 10.34
N GLY A 70 2.18 15.60 9.03
CA GLY A 70 2.55 16.82 8.32
C GLY A 70 2.23 16.71 6.83
N PRO A 71 2.61 17.69 6.01
CA PRO A 71 2.32 17.67 4.57
C PRO A 71 2.85 16.43 3.84
N LEU A 72 3.98 15.87 4.27
CA LEU A 72 4.55 14.67 3.68
C LEU A 72 3.69 13.45 3.97
N GLU A 73 3.23 13.27 5.20
CA GLU A 73 2.38 12.15 5.59
C GLU A 73 0.96 12.29 5.02
N LEU A 74 0.43 13.50 4.97
CA LEU A 74 -0.98 13.72 4.61
C LEU A 74 -1.23 13.96 3.12
N ILE A 75 -0.20 14.35 2.36
CA ILE A 75 -0.33 14.63 0.92
C ILE A 75 0.58 13.70 0.11
N PHE A 76 1.88 13.66 0.43
CA PHE A 76 2.84 12.89 -0.35
C PHE A 76 2.61 11.38 -0.22
N MET A 77 2.43 10.84 0.99
CA MET A 77 2.22 9.40 1.18
C MET A 77 0.96 8.85 0.51
N PRO A 78 -0.22 9.51 0.57
CA PRO A 78 -1.37 9.11 -0.22
C PRO A 78 -1.12 9.07 -1.74
N LEU A 79 -0.32 10.01 -2.27
CA LEU A 79 0.08 10.00 -3.67
C LEU A 79 1.02 8.83 -3.99
N VAL A 80 1.95 8.51 -3.08
CA VAL A 80 2.81 7.32 -3.19
C VAL A 80 1.94 6.05 -3.28
N ASP A 81 0.92 5.91 -2.42
CA ASP A 81 0.04 4.74 -2.44
C ASP A 81 -0.82 4.64 -3.69
N VAL A 82 -1.39 5.75 -4.15
CA VAL A 82 -2.18 5.77 -5.39
C VAL A 82 -1.31 5.46 -6.60
N THR A 83 -0.15 6.08 -6.72
CA THR A 83 0.77 5.85 -7.85
C THR A 83 1.37 4.45 -7.80
N GLY A 84 1.79 3.97 -6.64
CA GLY A 84 2.29 2.61 -6.45
C GLY A 84 1.22 1.55 -6.78
N GLY A 85 -0.02 1.77 -6.35
CA GLY A 85 -1.15 0.91 -6.70
C GLY A 85 -1.45 0.88 -8.20
N ALA A 86 -1.38 2.04 -8.87
CA ALA A 86 -1.55 2.13 -10.32
C ALA A 86 -0.43 1.39 -11.06
N VAL A 87 0.83 1.57 -10.68
CA VAL A 87 1.99 0.87 -11.25
C VAL A 87 1.85 -0.64 -11.02
N CYS A 88 1.50 -1.07 -9.81
CA CYS A 88 1.25 -2.48 -9.48
C CYS A 88 0.21 -3.10 -10.42
N TYR A 89 -0.94 -2.44 -10.60
CA TYR A 89 -1.98 -2.90 -11.50
C TYR A 89 -1.51 -3.01 -12.94
N LEU A 90 -0.79 -1.99 -13.44
CA LEU A 90 -0.29 -1.98 -14.82
C LEU A 90 0.76 -3.06 -15.07
N VAL A 91 1.71 -3.28 -14.15
CA VAL A 91 2.72 -4.34 -14.24
C VAL A 91 2.07 -5.72 -14.24
N ALA A 92 1.15 -5.98 -13.31
CA ALA A 92 0.45 -7.25 -13.25
C ALA A 92 -0.35 -7.53 -14.53
N ARG A 93 -1.04 -6.52 -15.06
CA ARG A 93 -1.82 -6.64 -16.29
C ARG A 93 -0.95 -6.81 -17.52
N GLY A 94 0.19 -6.12 -17.60
CA GLY A 94 1.11 -6.20 -18.74
C GLY A 94 1.76 -7.56 -18.88
N ILE A 95 2.10 -8.20 -17.75
CA ILE A 95 2.75 -9.53 -17.73
C ILE A 95 1.69 -10.64 -17.82
N GLY A 96 0.53 -10.48 -17.18
CA GLY A 96 -0.63 -11.40 -17.30
C GLY A 96 -0.42 -12.79 -16.72
N THR A 97 0.59 -13.02 -15.88
CA THR A 97 0.93 -14.32 -15.29
C THR A 97 0.93 -14.25 -13.76
N THR A 98 0.91 -15.39 -13.10
CA THR A 98 1.07 -15.46 -11.63
C THR A 98 2.40 -14.83 -11.20
N PHE A 99 3.50 -15.06 -11.94
CA PHE A 99 4.77 -14.39 -11.68
C PHE A 99 4.63 -12.86 -11.77
N GLY A 100 3.89 -12.37 -12.77
CA GLY A 100 3.60 -10.95 -12.94
C GLY A 100 2.90 -10.32 -11.73
N THR A 101 1.99 -11.04 -11.06
CA THR A 101 1.34 -10.51 -9.84
C THR A 101 2.31 -10.40 -8.67
N TYR A 102 3.24 -11.34 -8.50
CA TYR A 102 4.28 -11.26 -7.47
C TYR A 102 5.27 -10.15 -7.75
N LEU A 103 5.72 -10.00 -9.01
CA LEU A 103 6.60 -8.91 -9.41
C LEU A 103 5.93 -7.54 -9.19
N ALA A 104 4.65 -7.42 -9.54
CA ALA A 104 3.88 -6.21 -9.32
C ALA A 104 3.77 -5.84 -7.84
N SER A 105 3.53 -6.84 -6.96
CA SER A 105 3.48 -6.65 -5.52
C SER A 105 4.84 -6.24 -4.96
N LEU A 106 5.94 -6.82 -5.47
CA LEU A 106 7.30 -6.44 -5.10
C LEU A 106 7.61 -4.99 -5.49
N VAL A 107 7.24 -4.60 -6.71
CA VAL A 107 7.40 -3.21 -7.19
C VAL A 107 6.63 -2.26 -6.29
N TYR A 108 5.39 -2.59 -5.91
CA TYR A 108 4.60 -1.75 -5.02
C TYR A 108 5.23 -1.63 -3.62
N ALA A 109 5.71 -2.74 -3.06
CA ALA A 109 6.40 -2.75 -1.77
C ALA A 109 7.63 -1.82 -1.76
N LEU A 110 8.47 -1.93 -2.78
CA LEU A 110 9.66 -1.08 -2.92
C LEU A 110 9.30 0.39 -3.18
N TRP A 111 8.24 0.65 -3.94
CA TRP A 111 7.71 1.99 -4.17
C TRP A 111 7.26 2.65 -2.87
N THR A 112 6.46 1.95 -2.06
CA THR A 112 6.02 2.42 -0.75
C THR A 112 7.22 2.64 0.18
N ALA A 113 8.14 1.68 0.26
CA ALA A 113 9.33 1.80 1.09
C ALA A 113 10.20 3.01 0.71
N ALA A 114 10.33 3.31 -0.60
CA ALA A 114 11.05 4.50 -1.06
C ALA A 114 10.38 5.79 -0.59
N GLY A 115 9.04 5.87 -0.68
CA GLY A 115 8.26 7.01 -0.19
C GLY A 115 8.40 7.20 1.32
N VAL A 116 8.22 6.12 2.10
CA VAL A 116 8.37 6.17 3.57
C VAL A 116 9.81 6.53 3.96
N GLY A 117 10.82 6.04 3.24
CA GLY A 117 12.22 6.41 3.45
C GLY A 117 12.45 7.91 3.33
N VAL A 118 11.84 8.56 2.33
CA VAL A 118 11.89 10.03 2.18
C VAL A 118 11.23 10.72 3.38
N VAL A 119 10.04 10.27 3.77
CA VAL A 119 9.30 10.86 4.90
C VAL A 119 10.11 10.76 6.19
N LEU A 120 10.62 9.58 6.53
CA LEU A 120 11.41 9.38 7.75
C LEU A 120 12.73 10.19 7.74
N THR A 121 13.33 10.38 6.57
CA THR A 121 14.53 11.20 6.45
C THR A 121 14.22 12.66 6.70
N VAL A 122 13.15 13.18 6.12
CA VAL A 122 12.81 14.61 6.21
C VAL A 122 12.15 14.95 7.55
N SER A 123 11.21 14.11 8.01
CA SER A 123 10.41 14.39 9.22
C SER A 123 11.10 13.95 10.52
N ALA A 124 11.92 12.89 10.49
CA ALA A 124 12.55 12.31 11.68
C ALA A 124 14.10 12.38 11.66
N GLY A 125 14.71 12.91 10.59
CA GLY A 125 16.17 13.03 10.48
C GLY A 125 16.91 11.69 10.38
N LEU A 126 16.23 10.59 10.00
CA LEU A 126 16.82 9.27 9.91
C LEU A 126 17.57 9.08 8.58
N PRO A 127 18.65 8.26 8.55
CA PRO A 127 19.36 7.95 7.30
C PRO A 127 18.43 7.25 6.30
N TYR A 128 18.36 7.77 5.07
CA TYR A 128 17.46 7.27 4.02
C TYR A 128 17.59 5.76 3.78
N LEU A 129 18.81 5.27 3.56
CA LEU A 129 19.04 3.87 3.23
C LEU A 129 18.63 2.92 4.36
N ALA A 130 18.85 3.31 5.61
CA ALA A 130 18.43 2.51 6.76
C ALA A 130 16.90 2.49 6.88
N SER A 131 16.25 3.63 6.70
CA SER A 131 14.78 3.76 6.71
C SER A 131 14.15 2.96 5.56
N PHE A 132 14.68 3.14 4.34
CA PHE A 132 14.23 2.37 3.17
C PHE A 132 14.36 0.86 3.38
N ALA A 133 15.54 0.39 3.81
CA ALA A 133 15.78 -1.05 4.00
C ALA A 133 14.87 -1.66 5.08
N SER A 134 14.71 -0.96 6.20
CA SER A 134 13.84 -1.41 7.29
C SER A 134 12.39 -1.55 6.84
N VAL A 135 11.86 -0.53 6.16
CA VAL A 135 10.49 -0.55 5.67
C VAL A 135 10.32 -1.54 4.51
N ALA A 136 11.29 -1.64 3.60
CA ALA A 136 11.23 -2.56 2.48
C ALA A 136 11.08 -4.02 2.93
N VAL A 137 11.74 -4.43 4.00
CA VAL A 137 11.60 -5.80 4.53
C VAL A 137 10.16 -6.08 4.95
N SER A 138 9.54 -5.21 5.73
CA SER A 138 8.15 -5.40 6.18
C SER A 138 7.16 -5.33 5.02
N GLU A 139 7.31 -4.35 4.13
CA GLU A 139 6.45 -4.19 2.96
C GLU A 139 6.51 -5.39 2.01
N VAL A 140 7.72 -5.88 1.70
CA VAL A 140 7.90 -7.05 0.83
C VAL A 140 7.24 -8.28 1.44
N ILE A 141 7.44 -8.55 2.73
CA ILE A 141 6.81 -9.69 3.42
C ILE A 141 5.28 -9.56 3.33
N LEU A 142 4.72 -8.41 3.72
CA LEU A 142 3.27 -8.21 3.79
C LEU A 142 2.60 -8.26 2.40
N LEU A 143 3.17 -7.59 1.39
CA LEU A 143 2.59 -7.58 0.07
C LEU A 143 2.70 -8.94 -0.63
N LEU A 144 3.81 -9.66 -0.47
CA LEU A 144 3.94 -11.00 -1.04
C LEU A 144 3.01 -12.00 -0.36
N LEU A 145 2.85 -11.95 0.95
CA LEU A 145 1.85 -12.74 1.69
C LEU A 145 0.43 -12.37 1.24
N GLY A 146 0.11 -11.09 1.15
CA GLY A 146 -1.17 -10.60 0.66
C GLY A 146 -1.47 -11.10 -0.76
N ASN A 147 -0.47 -11.06 -1.66
CA ASN A 147 -0.62 -11.61 -3.00
C ASN A 147 -0.90 -13.13 -2.96
N ALA A 148 -0.15 -13.90 -2.19
CA ALA A 148 -0.33 -15.34 -2.07
C ALA A 148 -1.72 -15.73 -1.53
N LEU A 149 -2.22 -14.99 -0.55
CA LEU A 149 -3.48 -15.30 0.13
C LEU A 149 -4.71 -14.76 -0.60
N LEU A 150 -4.62 -13.53 -1.15
CA LEU A 150 -5.78 -12.80 -1.64
C LEU A 150 -5.86 -12.72 -3.16
N VAL A 151 -4.72 -12.73 -3.87
CA VAL A 151 -4.69 -12.61 -5.33
C VAL A 151 -4.68 -13.97 -6.00
N ARG A 152 -3.92 -14.92 -5.53
CA ARG A 152 -3.75 -16.24 -6.15
C ARG A 152 -5.00 -17.13 -6.11
N ARG A 153 -5.89 -16.93 -5.14
CA ARG A 153 -7.03 -17.84 -4.87
C ARG A 153 -8.35 -17.44 -5.53
N VAL A 154 -8.34 -16.48 -6.44
CA VAL A 154 -9.60 -16.05 -7.09
C VAL A 154 -9.49 -16.09 -8.61
#